data_c37ddb566fc4a8c1da5fc0d33b196d35
#
_entry.id   c37ddb566fc4a8c1da5fc0d33b196d35
#
_cell.length_a   1.000
_cell.length_b   1.000
_cell.length_c   1.000
_cell.angle_alpha   90.00
_cell.angle_beta   90.00
_cell.angle_gamma   90.00
#
_symmetry.space_group_name_H-M   'P 1'
#
loop_
_entity.id
_entity.type
_entity.pdbx_description
1 polymer ?
#
loop_
_entity_poly.entity_id
_entity_poly.type
_entity_poly.pdbx_seq_one_letter_code
_entity_poly.pdbx_strand_id
1 'polypeptide(L)' 'MQDMKAHLEKLRADAAECALVRDLATDPEKRALFTRLAEHLCALASEVEAEIAVKSTSAE' A
#
# COMPACT_ATOMS: atom_id res chain seq x y z
N MET A 1 -16.31 -9.09 -10.69
CA MET A 1 -16.17 -9.03 -9.24
C MET A 1 -14.76 -8.63 -8.85
N GLN A 2 -14.65 -7.75 -7.88
CA GLN A 2 -13.34 -7.32 -7.44
C GLN A 2 -12.73 -8.31 -6.49
N ASP A 3 -11.46 -8.58 -6.70
CA ASP A 3 -10.71 -9.44 -5.83
C ASP A 3 -9.91 -8.57 -4.87
N MET A 4 -10.33 -8.53 -3.61
CA MET A 4 -9.69 -7.68 -2.62
C MET A 4 -8.25 -8.10 -2.36
N LYS A 5 -7.97 -9.39 -2.47
CA LYS A 5 -6.60 -9.86 -2.27
C LYS A 5 -5.68 -9.36 -3.38
N ALA A 6 -6.17 -9.37 -4.63
CA ALA A 6 -5.39 -8.85 -5.74
C ALA A 6 -5.16 -7.35 -5.57
N HIS A 7 -6.19 -6.64 -5.09
CA HIS A 7 -6.07 -5.22 -4.84
C HIS A 7 -5.03 -4.94 -3.74
N LEU A 8 -5.07 -5.74 -2.68
CA LEU A 8 -4.11 -5.61 -1.59
C LEU A 8 -2.68 -5.83 -2.10
N GLU A 9 -2.48 -6.85 -2.92
CA GLU A 9 -1.16 -7.14 -3.47
C GLU A 9 -0.67 -5.99 -4.33
N LYS A 10 -1.57 -5.39 -5.10
CA LYS A 10 -1.20 -4.25 -5.91
C LYS A 10 -0.79 -3.05 -5.06
N LEU A 11 -1.53 -2.80 -3.98
CA LEU A 11 -1.19 -1.71 -3.07
C LEU A 11 0.18 -1.93 -2.45
N ARG A 12 0.46 -3.17 -2.06
CA ARG A 12 1.76 -3.49 -1.47
C ARG A 12 2.88 -3.33 -2.49
N ALA A 13 2.65 -3.75 -3.72
CA ALA A 13 3.64 -3.60 -4.77
C ALA A 13 3.91 -2.14 -5.06
N ASP A 14 2.84 -1.32 -5.11
CA ASP A 14 2.98 0.10 -5.35
C ASP A 14 3.73 0.77 -4.21
N ALA A 15 3.47 0.36 -2.96
CA ALA A 15 4.17 0.90 -1.81
C ALA A 15 5.67 0.57 -1.89
N ALA A 16 5.99 -0.65 -2.26
CA ALA A 16 7.39 -1.07 -2.40
C ALA A 16 8.08 -0.28 -3.50
N GLU A 17 7.37 -0.02 -4.60
CA GLU A 17 7.91 0.75 -5.71
C GLU A 17 8.18 2.18 -5.29
N CYS A 18 7.26 2.79 -4.55
CA CYS A 18 7.45 4.14 -4.04
C CYS A 18 8.63 4.22 -3.09
N ALA A 19 8.79 3.20 -2.24
CA ALA A 19 9.93 3.14 -1.33
C ALA A 19 11.25 3.04 -2.09
N LEU A 20 11.26 2.28 -3.18
CA LEU A 20 12.45 2.14 -4.00
C LEU A 20 12.81 3.48 -4.66
N VAL A 21 11.82 4.17 -5.21
CA VAL A 21 12.05 5.47 -5.81
C VAL A 21 12.56 6.46 -4.77
N ARG A 22 11.97 6.42 -3.57
CA ARG A 22 12.42 7.26 -2.47
C ARG A 22 13.91 7.02 -2.17
N ASP A 23 14.31 5.75 -2.08
CA ASP A 23 15.70 5.42 -1.75
C ASP A 23 16.68 5.83 -2.84
N LEU A 24 16.23 5.83 -4.09
CA LEU A 24 17.09 6.20 -5.22
C LEU A 24 17.09 7.69 -5.50
N ALA A 25 16.14 8.43 -4.92
CA ALA A 25 16.03 9.86 -5.18
C ALA A 25 17.15 10.63 -4.48
N THR A 26 17.77 11.56 -5.21
CA THR A 26 18.78 12.45 -4.65
C THR A 26 18.19 13.78 -4.24
N ASP A 27 17.02 14.12 -4.78
CA ASP A 27 16.33 15.37 -4.49
C ASP A 27 15.52 15.23 -3.22
N PRO A 28 15.77 16.10 -2.20
CA PRO A 28 15.03 15.99 -0.93
C PRO A 28 13.53 16.13 -1.06
N GLU A 29 13.06 16.97 -1.98
CA GLU A 29 11.64 17.17 -2.18
C GLU A 29 10.99 15.91 -2.75
N LYS A 30 11.67 15.29 -3.70
CA LYS A 30 11.19 14.05 -4.30
C LYS A 30 11.17 12.93 -3.26
N ARG A 31 12.20 12.87 -2.44
CA ARG A 31 12.27 11.88 -1.36
C ARG A 31 11.09 12.04 -0.41
N ALA A 32 10.82 13.28 -0.01
CA ALA A 32 9.72 13.53 0.92
C ALA A 32 8.39 13.14 0.30
N LEU A 33 8.19 13.45 -0.98
CA LEU A 33 6.96 13.10 -1.67
C LEU A 33 6.76 11.59 -1.71
N PHE A 34 7.80 10.85 -2.11
CA PHE A 34 7.65 9.40 -2.24
C PHE A 34 7.60 8.71 -0.89
N THR A 35 8.17 9.31 0.15
CA THR A 35 7.99 8.81 1.51
C THR A 35 6.52 8.87 1.90
N ARG A 36 5.87 10.01 1.65
CA ARG A 36 4.46 10.16 1.98
C ARG A 36 3.58 9.22 1.15
N LEU A 37 3.93 9.05 -0.13
CA LEU A 37 3.17 8.14 -0.98
C LEU A 37 3.28 6.70 -0.49
N ALA A 38 4.49 6.29 -0.14
CA ALA A 38 4.70 4.93 0.36
C ALA A 38 3.92 4.70 1.66
N GLU A 39 3.95 5.68 2.57
CA GLU A 39 3.21 5.57 3.82
C GLU A 39 1.71 5.53 3.58
N HIS A 40 1.23 6.35 2.66
CA HIS A 40 -0.18 6.38 2.33
C HIS A 40 -0.65 5.05 1.75
N LEU A 41 0.13 4.48 0.84
CA LEU A 41 -0.20 3.20 0.25
C LEU A 41 -0.14 2.08 1.26
N CYS A 42 0.81 2.13 2.19
CA CYS A 42 0.88 1.15 3.26
C CYS A 42 -0.36 1.23 4.17
N ALA A 43 -0.81 2.45 4.46
CA ALA A 43 -2.00 2.63 5.28
C ALA A 43 -3.23 2.06 4.57
N LEU A 44 -3.35 2.32 3.26
CA LEU A 44 -4.45 1.77 2.48
C LEU A 44 -4.40 0.24 2.45
N ALA A 45 -3.21 -0.31 2.30
CA ALA A 45 -3.05 -1.76 2.30
C ALA A 45 -3.50 -2.35 3.63
N SER A 46 -3.17 -1.69 4.74
CA SER A 46 -3.60 -2.15 6.05
C SER A 46 -5.12 -2.12 6.19
N GLU A 47 -5.76 -1.08 5.64
CA GLU A 47 -7.21 -0.98 5.69
C GLU A 47 -7.88 -2.08 4.89
N VAL A 48 -7.34 -2.38 3.70
CA VAL A 48 -7.87 -3.46 2.88
C VAL A 48 -7.69 -4.80 3.58
N GLU A 49 -6.53 -4.99 4.19
CA GLU A 49 -6.24 -6.21 4.93
C GLU A 49 -7.24 -6.41 6.07
N ALA A 50 -7.54 -5.32 6.78
CA ALA A 50 -8.50 -5.38 7.88
C ALA A 50 -9.89 -5.75 7.37
N GLU A 51 -10.28 -5.20 6.21
CA GLU A 51 -11.57 -5.54 5.61
C GLU A 51 -11.66 -7.00 5.22
N ILE A 52 -10.58 -7.53 4.66
CA ILE A 52 -10.53 -8.94 4.30
C ILE A 52 -10.71 -9.81 5.55
N ALA A 53 -10.03 -9.44 6.62
CA ALA A 53 -10.13 -10.18 7.87
C ALA A 53 -11.54 -10.15 8.44
N VAL A 54 -12.18 -8.98 8.40
CA VAL A 54 -13.55 -8.82 8.89
C VAL A 54 -14.51 -9.68 8.08
N LYS A 55 -14.37 -9.66 6.76
CA LYS A 55 -15.26 -10.43 5.90
C LYS A 55 -15.06 -11.92 6.08
N SER A 56 -13.83 -12.34 6.28
CA SER A 56 -13.55 -13.75 6.56
C SER A 56 -14.26 -14.21 7.84
N THR A 57 -14.24 -13.35 8.85
CA THR A 57 -14.86 -13.66 10.12
C THR A 57 -16.38 -13.68 10.01
N SER A 58 -16.94 -12.70 9.32
CA SER A 58 -18.40 -12.61 9.23
C SER A 58 -19.00 -13.60 8.25
N ALA A 59 -18.19 -14.23 7.43
CA ALA A 59 -18.71 -15.23 6.49
C ALA A 59 -19.20 -16.47 7.23
N GLU A 60 -18.92 -16.59 8.48
CA GLU A 60 -19.43 -17.68 9.28
C GLU A 60 -20.76 -17.32 9.88
#